data_416012504b89e089c8fdcd9255984087
#
_entry.id   416012504b89e089c8fdcd9255984087
#
_cell.length_a   1.000
_cell.length_b   1.000
_cell.length_c   1.000
_cell.angle_alpha   90.00
_cell.angle_beta   90.00
_cell.angle_gamma   90.00
#
_symmetry.space_group_name_H-M   'P 1'
#
loop_
_entity.id
_entity.type
_entity.pdbx_description
1 polymer ?
#
loop_
_entity_poly.entity_id
_entity_poly.type
_entity_poly.pdbx_seq_one_letter_code
_entity_poly.pdbx_strand_id
1 'polypeptide(L)'
;GKTFTMANVIQQLNKPTLVLAHNKTLAAQLYGEMKEFFPNNAVEYFVSYYDYYQPEAYVASTDTYIAKDSSINDDIDRMRHSATAALIDRKDVIVVASVSCIYGIGDPDEYRNQMLSFRVGMIKDRDQVIDELTDIQYDRNDMDLQRGTFRVRGDVLEIIPVSTFDDGIRIEFFGDEIDRITEFDPLTGEGKRDLTYTCLFPASHYVVGQEKMEKALKRIEAELKDRVAYFKSKDKLIEAQRIEERTNFDMEMMRETGFCSGIENYSGPLAGRSAGETPSTLLDFFGDDFLLIIDESHMTVPQVGAMYSGDRSRKMNLVDYGFRLPSALDNRPLNF
;
A
#
# COMPACT_ATOMS: atom_id res chain seq x y z
N GLY A 1 20.13 16.30 -22.37
CA GLY A 1 19.80 17.36 -21.46
C GLY A 1 19.76 16.96 -20.01
N LYS A 2 18.83 17.48 -19.23
CA LYS A 2 18.72 17.24 -17.76
C LYS A 2 18.65 15.74 -17.40
N THR A 3 17.84 14.96 -18.10
CA THR A 3 17.68 13.52 -17.84
C THR A 3 18.99 12.76 -17.99
N PHE A 4 19.78 13.07 -19.00
CA PHE A 4 21.10 12.46 -19.19
C PHE A 4 22.06 12.81 -18.05
N THR A 5 22.02 14.04 -17.53
CA THR A 5 22.81 14.44 -16.35
C THR A 5 22.37 13.66 -15.12
N MET A 6 21.06 13.53 -14.87
CA MET A 6 20.52 12.72 -13.77
C MET A 6 21.00 11.27 -13.88
N ALA A 7 20.89 10.66 -15.06
CA ALA A 7 21.33 9.29 -15.30
C ALA A 7 22.83 9.07 -14.98
N ASN A 8 23.69 10.00 -15.38
CA ASN A 8 25.11 9.92 -15.05
C ASN A 8 25.39 10.03 -13.54
N VAL A 9 24.66 10.91 -12.83
CA VAL A 9 24.78 11.02 -11.36
C VAL A 9 24.33 9.72 -10.69
N ILE A 10 23.18 9.17 -11.10
CA ILE A 10 22.68 7.89 -10.59
C ILE A 10 23.70 6.77 -10.79
N GLN A 11 24.25 6.67 -12.01
CA GLN A 11 25.23 5.64 -12.34
C GLN A 11 26.50 5.75 -11.50
N GLN A 12 27.01 6.98 -11.29
CA GLN A 12 28.24 7.21 -10.54
C GLN A 12 28.07 6.97 -9.04
N LEU A 13 26.93 7.35 -8.46
CA LEU A 13 26.65 7.14 -7.03
C LEU A 13 26.21 5.72 -6.72
N ASN A 14 25.61 5.02 -7.68
CA ASN A 14 25.15 3.62 -7.55
C ASN A 14 24.33 3.34 -6.29
N LYS A 15 23.38 4.23 -5.98
CA LYS A 15 22.47 4.14 -4.83
C LYS A 15 21.04 3.95 -5.29
N PRO A 16 20.18 3.34 -4.46
CA PRO A 16 18.73 3.42 -4.69
C PRO A 16 18.33 4.89 -4.90
N THR A 17 17.51 5.15 -5.91
CA THR A 17 17.23 6.53 -6.32
C THR A 17 15.74 6.77 -6.41
N LEU A 18 15.28 7.88 -5.83
CA LEU A 18 13.94 8.43 -6.03
C LEU A 18 14.03 9.68 -6.90
N VAL A 19 13.34 9.66 -8.05
CA VAL A 19 13.16 10.83 -8.93
C VAL A 19 11.74 11.35 -8.75
N LEU A 20 11.58 12.52 -8.15
CA LEU A 20 10.29 13.13 -7.87
C LEU A 20 9.93 14.15 -8.95
N ALA A 21 8.79 13.93 -9.62
CA ALA A 21 8.20 14.79 -10.63
C ALA A 21 6.88 15.42 -10.15
N HIS A 22 6.55 16.63 -10.61
CA HIS A 22 5.37 17.36 -10.14
C HIS A 22 4.04 16.86 -10.74
N ASN A 23 4.05 16.06 -11.80
CA ASN A 23 2.84 15.48 -12.38
C ASN A 23 3.06 14.09 -12.99
N LYS A 24 1.96 13.37 -13.28
CA LYS A 24 1.99 12.02 -13.86
C LYS A 24 2.64 11.96 -15.24
N THR A 25 2.39 12.95 -16.10
CA THR A 25 2.89 12.97 -17.48
C THR A 25 4.41 13.07 -17.52
N LEU A 26 4.97 13.99 -16.73
CA LEU A 26 6.42 14.12 -16.61
C LEU A 26 7.05 12.88 -15.96
N ALA A 27 6.41 12.34 -14.92
CA ALA A 27 6.87 11.11 -14.31
C ALA A 27 6.90 9.94 -15.32
N ALA A 28 5.87 9.79 -16.17
CA ALA A 28 5.84 8.77 -17.22
C ALA A 28 6.95 8.93 -18.24
N GLN A 29 7.23 10.17 -18.67
CA GLN A 29 8.33 10.47 -19.60
C GLN A 29 9.68 10.09 -18.95
N LEU A 30 9.96 10.56 -17.74
CA LEU A 30 11.20 10.26 -17.02
C LEU A 30 11.36 8.75 -16.77
N TYR A 31 10.27 8.06 -16.45
CA TYR A 31 10.27 6.60 -16.29
C TYR A 31 10.71 5.89 -17.58
N GLY A 32 10.15 6.28 -18.74
CA GLY A 32 10.55 5.72 -20.02
C GLY A 32 12.01 5.98 -20.34
N GLU A 33 12.49 7.22 -20.17
CA GLU A 33 13.89 7.60 -20.39
C GLU A 33 14.84 6.84 -19.44
N MET A 34 14.49 6.67 -18.15
CA MET A 34 15.31 5.92 -17.19
C MET A 34 15.38 4.43 -17.55
N LYS A 35 14.31 3.83 -18.06
CA LYS A 35 14.34 2.44 -18.56
C LYS A 35 15.30 2.25 -19.74
N GLU A 36 15.39 3.23 -20.61
CA GLU A 36 16.34 3.19 -21.72
C GLU A 36 17.81 3.33 -21.25
N PHE A 37 18.06 4.20 -20.26
CA PHE A 37 19.39 4.38 -19.70
C PHE A 37 19.85 3.21 -18.80
N PHE A 38 18.91 2.56 -18.12
CA PHE A 38 19.16 1.51 -17.12
C PHE A 38 18.38 0.21 -17.42
N PRO A 39 18.70 -0.48 -18.53
CA PRO A 39 17.94 -1.64 -18.98
C PRO A 39 18.02 -2.85 -18.03
N ASN A 40 19.02 -2.90 -17.16
CA ASN A 40 19.24 -4.02 -16.22
C ASN A 40 18.84 -3.69 -14.77
N ASN A 41 18.55 -2.43 -14.47
CA ASN A 41 18.12 -2.00 -13.14
C ASN A 41 16.61 -2.21 -12.96
N ALA A 42 16.16 -2.27 -11.71
CA ALA A 42 14.74 -2.14 -11.40
C ALA A 42 14.33 -0.67 -11.53
N VAL A 43 13.83 -0.29 -12.70
CA VAL A 43 13.24 1.02 -12.90
C VAL A 43 11.75 0.91 -12.70
N GLU A 44 11.23 1.62 -11.68
CA GLU A 44 9.88 1.51 -11.18
C GLU A 44 9.11 2.82 -11.29
N TYR A 45 7.77 2.74 -11.30
CA TYR A 45 6.88 3.86 -11.46
C TYR A 45 5.90 3.96 -10.29
N PHE A 46 5.87 5.10 -9.60
CA PHE A 46 5.05 5.29 -8.42
C PHE A 46 4.28 6.61 -8.47
N VAL A 47 3.06 6.56 -8.98
CA VAL A 47 2.17 7.73 -9.08
C VAL A 47 0.82 7.41 -8.42
N SER A 48 -0.07 8.40 -8.34
CA SER A 48 -1.43 8.16 -7.86
C SER A 48 -2.13 7.12 -8.77
N TYR A 49 -2.64 6.05 -8.18
CA TYR A 49 -3.31 4.96 -8.88
C TYR A 49 -4.80 5.22 -9.15
N TYR A 50 -5.29 6.42 -8.79
CA TYR A 50 -6.66 6.80 -9.09
C TYR A 50 -6.80 7.38 -10.49
N ASP A 51 -7.73 6.82 -11.29
CA ASP A 51 -8.22 7.46 -12.52
C ASP A 51 -9.21 8.56 -12.18
N TYR A 52 -10.03 8.32 -11.15
CA TYR A 52 -10.92 9.28 -10.55
C TYR A 52 -10.80 9.20 -9.02
N TYR A 53 -10.76 10.35 -8.37
CA TYR A 53 -10.67 10.44 -6.92
C TYR A 53 -11.50 11.60 -6.37
N GLN A 54 -12.53 11.26 -5.61
CA GLN A 54 -13.27 12.19 -4.78
C GLN A 54 -12.98 11.86 -3.32
N PRO A 55 -12.23 12.71 -2.60
CA PRO A 55 -11.95 12.47 -1.19
C PRO A 55 -13.22 12.57 -0.35
N GLU A 56 -13.27 11.77 0.72
CA GLU A 56 -14.30 11.93 1.75
C GLU A 56 -14.24 13.34 2.33
N ALA A 57 -15.38 14.02 2.39
CA ALA A 57 -15.48 15.37 2.92
C ALA A 57 -16.82 15.65 3.56
N TYR A 58 -16.88 16.63 4.44
CA TYR A 58 -18.12 17.15 4.99
C TYR A 58 -18.16 18.68 4.88
N VAL A 59 -19.24 19.20 4.33
CA VAL A 59 -19.49 20.63 4.15
C VAL A 59 -20.54 21.07 5.18
N ALA A 60 -20.07 21.63 6.29
CA ALA A 60 -20.93 21.99 7.42
C ALA A 60 -21.99 23.04 7.08
N SER A 61 -21.70 23.97 6.15
CA SER A 61 -22.64 25.04 5.75
C SER A 61 -23.87 24.52 5.02
N THR A 62 -23.80 23.38 4.38
CA THR A 62 -24.89 22.74 3.62
C THR A 62 -25.33 21.41 4.21
N ASP A 63 -24.74 20.99 5.34
CA ASP A 63 -24.95 19.67 5.95
C ASP A 63 -24.81 18.53 4.93
N THR A 64 -23.76 18.62 4.09
CA THR A 64 -23.56 17.69 3.00
C THR A 64 -22.36 16.80 3.28
N TYR A 65 -22.59 15.50 3.45
CA TYR A 65 -21.54 14.49 3.48
C TYR A 65 -21.25 13.99 2.07
N ILE A 66 -19.98 14.01 1.71
CA ILE A 66 -19.47 13.51 0.45
C ILE A 66 -18.69 12.22 0.77
N ALA A 67 -19.23 11.09 0.35
CA ALA A 67 -18.54 9.82 0.51
C ALA A 67 -17.28 9.78 -0.37
N LYS A 68 -16.24 9.06 0.09
CA LYS A 68 -15.10 8.75 -0.75
C LYS A 68 -15.59 7.95 -1.96
N ASP A 69 -15.25 8.44 -3.14
CA ASP A 69 -15.49 7.74 -4.41
C ASP A 69 -14.21 7.73 -5.22
N SER A 70 -13.84 6.57 -5.73
CA SER A 70 -12.58 6.42 -6.45
C SER A 70 -12.64 5.26 -7.43
N SER A 71 -12.00 5.46 -8.57
CA SER A 71 -11.72 4.42 -9.54
C SER A 71 -10.21 4.15 -9.55
N ILE A 72 -9.84 2.93 -9.27
CA ILE A 72 -8.43 2.49 -9.22
C ILE A 72 -8.02 2.00 -10.60
N ASN A 73 -6.84 2.43 -11.04
CA ASN A 73 -6.18 1.90 -12.22
C ASN A 73 -5.30 0.72 -11.80
N ASP A 74 -5.70 -0.49 -12.19
CA ASP A 74 -5.02 -1.72 -11.79
C ASP A 74 -3.57 -1.80 -12.29
N ASP A 75 -3.26 -1.25 -13.46
CA ASP A 75 -1.89 -1.23 -13.98
C ASP A 75 -0.98 -0.33 -13.13
N ILE A 76 -1.48 0.83 -12.74
CA ILE A 76 -0.71 1.74 -11.87
C ILE A 76 -0.60 1.16 -10.46
N ASP A 77 -1.65 0.55 -9.94
CA ASP A 77 -1.59 -0.11 -8.62
C ASP A 77 -0.55 -1.23 -8.61
N ARG A 78 -0.52 -2.07 -9.65
CA ARG A 78 0.51 -3.11 -9.86
C ARG A 78 1.92 -2.53 -9.90
N MET A 79 2.13 -1.42 -10.63
CA MET A 79 3.42 -0.72 -10.67
C MET A 79 3.84 -0.21 -9.29
N ARG A 80 2.91 0.26 -8.48
CA ARG A 80 3.18 0.69 -7.09
C ARG A 80 3.63 -0.49 -6.21
N HIS A 81 2.96 -1.63 -6.31
CA HIS A 81 3.38 -2.85 -5.63
C HIS A 81 4.73 -3.37 -6.13
N SER A 82 5.00 -3.29 -7.43
CA SER A 82 6.31 -3.61 -8.00
C SER A 82 7.41 -2.72 -7.41
N ALA A 83 7.17 -1.42 -7.29
CA ALA A 83 8.13 -0.48 -6.72
C ALA A 83 8.46 -0.79 -5.26
N THR A 84 7.48 -1.03 -4.41
CA THR A 84 7.71 -1.36 -2.98
C THR A 84 8.38 -2.73 -2.82
N ALA A 85 8.01 -3.72 -3.62
CA ALA A 85 8.64 -5.02 -3.64
C ALA A 85 10.12 -4.92 -4.05
N ALA A 86 10.41 -4.19 -5.14
CA ALA A 86 11.78 -3.98 -5.62
C ALA A 86 12.66 -3.28 -4.58
N LEU A 87 12.14 -2.28 -3.87
CA LEU A 87 12.88 -1.57 -2.82
C LEU A 87 13.26 -2.48 -1.63
N ILE A 88 12.46 -3.51 -1.36
CA ILE A 88 12.78 -4.49 -0.31
C ILE A 88 13.79 -5.53 -0.81
N ASP A 89 13.65 -5.98 -2.05
CA ASP A 89 14.38 -7.13 -2.59
C ASP A 89 15.69 -6.77 -3.33
N ARG A 90 15.79 -5.53 -3.85
CA ARG A 90 16.89 -5.08 -4.70
C ARG A 90 17.54 -3.80 -4.18
N LYS A 91 18.78 -3.54 -4.63
CA LYS A 91 19.54 -2.31 -4.31
C LYS A 91 19.77 -1.41 -5.51
N ASP A 92 19.54 -1.90 -6.70
CA ASP A 92 19.71 -1.19 -7.98
C ASP A 92 18.40 -0.55 -8.46
N VAL A 93 17.59 -0.03 -7.53
CA VAL A 93 16.25 0.46 -7.80
C VAL A 93 16.25 1.94 -8.11
N ILE A 94 15.54 2.31 -9.17
CA ILE A 94 15.26 3.70 -9.53
C ILE A 94 13.75 3.85 -9.59
N VAL A 95 13.17 4.60 -8.67
CA VAL A 95 11.72 4.88 -8.67
C VAL A 95 11.48 6.28 -9.20
N VAL A 96 10.67 6.38 -10.24
CA VAL A 96 10.15 7.67 -10.72
C VAL A 96 8.75 7.87 -10.15
N ALA A 97 8.57 8.90 -9.34
CA ALA A 97 7.33 9.12 -8.60
C ALA A 97 6.75 10.52 -8.83
N SER A 98 5.46 10.64 -8.65
CA SER A 98 4.80 11.94 -8.45
C SER A 98 4.72 12.27 -6.95
N VAL A 99 4.12 13.41 -6.61
CA VAL A 99 3.89 13.82 -5.22
C VAL A 99 3.09 12.80 -4.39
N SER A 100 2.50 11.78 -5.01
CA SER A 100 1.84 10.68 -4.29
C SER A 100 2.78 9.91 -3.36
N CYS A 101 4.10 9.98 -3.58
CA CYS A 101 5.11 9.32 -2.74
C CYS A 101 5.22 9.91 -1.31
N ILE A 102 4.68 11.10 -1.06
CA ILE A 102 4.67 11.73 0.27
C ILE A 102 3.47 11.36 1.12
N TYR A 103 2.52 10.60 0.56
CA TYR A 103 1.36 10.09 1.30
C TYR A 103 1.67 8.76 1.97
N GLY A 104 0.99 8.50 3.11
CA GLY A 104 1.14 7.24 3.82
C GLY A 104 0.70 6.04 3.00
N ILE A 105 1.51 4.97 3.00
CA ILE A 105 1.24 3.72 2.29
C ILE A 105 1.33 2.47 3.19
N GLY A 106 1.58 2.64 4.47
CA GLY A 106 1.78 1.54 5.40
C GLY A 106 3.23 1.41 5.86
N ASP A 107 3.43 0.57 6.87
CA ASP A 107 4.72 0.36 7.51
C ASP A 107 5.60 -0.58 6.65
N PRO A 108 6.81 -0.17 6.20
CA PRO A 108 7.69 -1.01 5.40
C PRO A 108 8.19 -2.25 6.15
N ASP A 109 8.39 -2.18 7.46
CA ASP A 109 8.81 -3.32 8.26
C ASP A 109 7.69 -4.35 8.37
N GLU A 110 6.46 -3.91 8.56
CA GLU A 110 5.31 -4.81 8.56
C GLU A 110 5.10 -5.46 7.19
N TYR A 111 5.20 -4.68 6.13
CA TYR A 111 5.10 -5.19 4.76
C TYR A 111 6.16 -6.27 4.46
N ARG A 112 7.39 -6.07 4.94
CA ARG A 112 8.47 -7.06 4.83
C ARG A 112 8.23 -8.30 5.69
N ASN A 113 7.77 -8.11 6.94
CA ASN A 113 7.53 -9.20 7.89
C ASN A 113 6.38 -10.12 7.45
N GLN A 114 5.43 -9.60 6.67
CA GLN A 114 4.30 -10.36 6.12
C GLN A 114 4.62 -11.01 4.76
N MET A 115 5.83 -10.85 4.24
CA MET A 115 6.25 -11.53 3.02
C MET A 115 6.32 -13.05 3.22
N LEU A 116 5.67 -13.79 2.33
CA LEU A 116 5.75 -15.25 2.31
C LEU A 116 6.89 -15.72 1.40
N SER A 117 7.67 -16.65 1.87
CA SER A 117 8.75 -17.24 1.07
C SER A 117 8.56 -18.76 0.94
N PHE A 118 8.76 -19.28 -0.26
CA PHE A 118 8.63 -20.69 -0.58
C PHE A 118 9.87 -21.19 -1.27
N ARG A 119 10.25 -22.41 -0.96
CA ARG A 119 11.43 -23.08 -1.53
C ARG A 119 11.09 -24.53 -1.80
N VAL A 120 11.59 -25.07 -2.92
CA VAL A 120 11.49 -26.51 -3.22
C VAL A 120 12.15 -27.33 -2.11
N GLY A 121 11.47 -28.39 -1.65
CA GLY A 121 11.88 -29.21 -0.52
C GLY A 121 11.48 -28.66 0.86
N MET A 122 10.78 -27.53 0.91
CA MET A 122 10.26 -26.96 2.17
C MET A 122 9.10 -27.81 2.68
N ILE A 123 9.16 -28.20 3.94
CA ILE A 123 8.06 -28.89 4.62
C ILE A 123 7.07 -27.83 5.10
N LYS A 124 5.90 -27.79 4.49
CA LYS A 124 4.84 -26.86 4.82
C LYS A 124 3.50 -27.35 4.29
N ASP A 125 2.53 -27.47 5.18
CA ASP A 125 1.18 -27.91 4.83
C ASP A 125 0.52 -26.92 3.86
N ARG A 126 -0.12 -27.44 2.81
CA ARG A 126 -0.86 -26.65 1.81
C ARG A 126 -1.94 -25.78 2.46
N ASP A 127 -2.69 -26.31 3.42
CA ASP A 127 -3.80 -25.58 4.05
C ASP A 127 -3.24 -24.43 4.92
N GLN A 128 -2.09 -24.60 5.55
CA GLN A 128 -1.38 -23.50 6.21
C GLN A 128 -0.97 -22.41 5.21
N VAL A 129 -0.51 -22.77 4.01
CA VAL A 129 -0.17 -21.78 2.97
C VAL A 129 -1.40 -21.01 2.52
N ILE A 130 -2.57 -21.66 2.41
CA ILE A 130 -3.84 -21.03 2.08
C ILE A 130 -4.23 -19.99 3.15
N ASP A 131 -4.13 -20.32 4.43
CA ASP A 131 -4.41 -19.40 5.53
C ASP A 131 -3.46 -18.19 5.49
N GLU A 132 -2.15 -18.44 5.31
CA GLU A 132 -1.15 -17.37 5.20
C GLU A 132 -1.39 -16.44 3.99
N LEU A 133 -1.82 -16.96 2.84
CA LEU A 133 -2.20 -16.14 1.69
C LEU A 133 -3.39 -15.24 1.99
N THR A 134 -4.39 -15.75 2.70
CA THR A 134 -5.55 -14.97 3.14
C THR A 134 -5.13 -13.89 4.14
N ASP A 135 -4.24 -14.21 5.08
CA ASP A 135 -3.70 -13.25 6.05
C ASP A 135 -2.98 -12.07 5.37
N ILE A 136 -2.28 -12.31 4.26
CA ILE A 136 -1.64 -11.26 3.47
C ILE A 136 -2.55 -10.65 2.39
N GLN A 137 -3.87 -10.86 2.52
CA GLN A 137 -4.92 -10.22 1.72
C GLN A 137 -5.02 -10.70 0.25
N TYR A 138 -4.60 -11.95 -0.04
CA TYR A 138 -4.95 -12.60 -1.29
C TYR A 138 -6.33 -13.26 -1.18
N ASP A 139 -7.15 -13.09 -2.21
CA ASP A 139 -8.48 -13.68 -2.27
C ASP A 139 -8.45 -15.04 -2.97
N ARG A 140 -9.17 -16.03 -2.42
CA ARG A 140 -9.37 -17.30 -3.10
C ARG A 140 -10.41 -17.16 -4.19
N ASN A 141 -10.04 -17.46 -5.42
CA ASN A 141 -10.95 -17.49 -6.55
C ASN A 141 -10.62 -18.67 -7.48
N ASP A 142 -11.33 -19.80 -7.28
CA ASP A 142 -11.09 -21.03 -8.05
C ASP A 142 -11.63 -20.95 -9.50
N MET A 143 -12.46 -19.96 -9.81
CA MET A 143 -13.11 -19.78 -11.11
C MET A 143 -12.35 -18.83 -12.04
N ASP A 144 -11.89 -17.71 -11.50
CA ASP A 144 -11.26 -16.64 -12.28
C ASP A 144 -9.99 -16.16 -11.58
N LEU A 145 -8.85 -16.60 -12.10
CA LEU A 145 -7.54 -16.33 -11.50
C LEU A 145 -7.02 -14.97 -11.99
N GLN A 146 -7.06 -13.97 -11.12
CA GLN A 146 -6.65 -12.61 -11.40
C GLN A 146 -5.55 -12.15 -10.44
N ARG A 147 -4.97 -10.98 -10.69
CA ARG A 147 -3.98 -10.34 -9.82
C ARG A 147 -4.48 -10.23 -8.37
N GLY A 148 -3.67 -10.67 -7.41
CA GLY A 148 -4.03 -10.70 -5.99
C GLY A 148 -4.99 -11.82 -5.60
N THR A 149 -5.19 -12.82 -6.48
CA THR A 149 -5.97 -14.00 -6.16
C THR A 149 -5.14 -15.27 -6.23
N PHE A 150 -5.63 -16.32 -5.60
CA PHE A 150 -5.12 -17.68 -5.72
C PHE A 150 -6.24 -18.68 -5.94
N ARG A 151 -5.92 -19.82 -6.52
CA ARG A 151 -6.83 -20.96 -6.65
C ARG A 151 -6.18 -22.26 -6.23
N VAL A 152 -6.99 -23.22 -5.82
CA VAL A 152 -6.55 -24.52 -5.34
C VAL A 152 -7.16 -25.63 -6.21
N ARG A 153 -6.31 -26.50 -6.73
CA ARG A 153 -6.74 -27.67 -7.53
C ARG A 153 -5.96 -28.90 -7.06
N GLY A 154 -6.57 -29.70 -6.16
CA GLY A 154 -5.88 -30.83 -5.56
C GLY A 154 -4.66 -30.38 -4.76
N ASP A 155 -3.50 -30.93 -5.09
CA ASP A 155 -2.24 -30.58 -4.45
C ASP A 155 -1.49 -29.43 -5.17
N VAL A 156 -2.19 -28.67 -6.00
CA VAL A 156 -1.62 -27.55 -6.76
C VAL A 156 -2.25 -26.25 -6.32
N LEU A 157 -1.41 -25.28 -6.00
CA LEU A 157 -1.76 -23.90 -5.65
C LEU A 157 -1.23 -22.97 -6.75
N GLU A 158 -2.11 -22.18 -7.33
CA GLU A 158 -1.78 -21.18 -8.35
C GLU A 158 -2.10 -19.79 -7.85
N ILE A 159 -1.15 -18.86 -7.94
CA ILE A 159 -1.21 -17.53 -7.35
C ILE A 159 -0.81 -16.51 -8.41
N ILE A 160 -1.57 -15.41 -8.54
CA ILE A 160 -1.15 -14.26 -9.34
C ILE A 160 -0.67 -13.16 -8.39
N PRO A 161 0.65 -12.95 -8.28
CA PRO A 161 1.21 -11.93 -7.41
C PRO A 161 0.74 -10.52 -7.79
N VAL A 162 0.57 -9.65 -6.80
CA VAL A 162 0.11 -8.26 -7.02
C VAL A 162 1.13 -7.38 -7.74
N SER A 163 2.39 -7.75 -7.69
CA SER A 163 3.53 -7.00 -8.22
C SER A 163 3.97 -7.43 -9.63
N THR A 164 3.44 -8.53 -10.17
CA THR A 164 3.84 -9.06 -11.50
C THR A 164 2.87 -8.64 -12.60
N PHE A 165 3.37 -8.61 -13.86
CA PHE A 165 2.58 -8.18 -15.01
C PHE A 165 1.86 -9.33 -15.70
N ASP A 166 2.58 -10.43 -15.99
CA ASP A 166 2.06 -11.48 -16.89
C ASP A 166 2.33 -12.89 -16.37
N ASP A 167 2.81 -13.04 -15.14
CA ASP A 167 3.27 -14.32 -14.64
C ASP A 167 2.56 -14.71 -13.35
N GLY A 168 2.09 -15.96 -13.30
CA GLY A 168 1.62 -16.61 -12.10
C GLY A 168 2.68 -17.53 -11.49
N ILE A 169 2.53 -17.84 -10.22
CA ILE A 169 3.33 -18.81 -9.49
C ILE A 169 2.47 -20.04 -9.20
N ARG A 170 2.95 -21.19 -9.61
CA ARG A 170 2.35 -22.50 -9.32
C ARG A 170 3.24 -23.24 -8.32
N ILE A 171 2.63 -23.68 -7.21
CA ILE A 171 3.29 -24.49 -6.18
C ILE A 171 2.60 -25.84 -6.16
N GLU A 172 3.39 -26.89 -6.38
CA GLU A 172 2.90 -28.28 -6.36
C GLU A 172 3.40 -28.94 -5.06
N PHE A 173 2.48 -29.60 -4.35
CA PHE A 173 2.77 -30.27 -3.09
C PHE A 173 2.79 -31.79 -3.28
N PHE A 174 3.69 -32.46 -2.56
CA PHE A 174 3.67 -33.89 -2.37
C PHE A 174 3.56 -34.18 -0.87
N GLY A 175 2.35 -34.46 -0.42
CA GLY A 175 2.03 -34.43 1.01
C GLY A 175 2.25 -33.03 1.59
N ASP A 176 3.06 -32.91 2.63
CA ASP A 176 3.39 -31.64 3.29
C ASP A 176 4.70 -31.02 2.76
N GLU A 177 5.24 -31.51 1.65
CA GLU A 177 6.46 -30.99 1.04
C GLU A 177 6.15 -30.23 -0.25
N ILE A 178 6.79 -29.07 -0.44
CA ILE A 178 6.78 -28.34 -1.72
C ILE A 178 7.69 -29.08 -2.70
N ASP A 179 7.08 -29.81 -3.64
CA ASP A 179 7.80 -30.62 -4.64
C ASP A 179 8.32 -29.78 -5.80
N ARG A 180 7.51 -28.80 -6.28
CA ARG A 180 7.87 -27.98 -7.43
C ARG A 180 7.29 -26.58 -7.32
N ILE A 181 8.04 -25.59 -7.82
CA ILE A 181 7.58 -24.22 -8.01
C ILE A 181 7.80 -23.84 -9.47
N THR A 182 6.77 -23.38 -10.15
CA THR A 182 6.82 -23.03 -11.58
C THR A 182 6.25 -21.65 -11.81
N GLU A 183 6.96 -20.80 -12.55
CA GLU A 183 6.38 -19.59 -13.13
C GLU A 183 5.57 -20.00 -14.38
N PHE A 184 4.33 -19.56 -14.48
CA PHE A 184 3.44 -19.96 -15.56
C PHE A 184 2.70 -18.78 -16.16
N ASP A 185 2.21 -18.94 -17.39
CA ASP A 185 1.34 -17.98 -18.06
C ASP A 185 -0.10 -18.21 -17.60
N PRO A 186 -0.76 -17.23 -16.95
CA PRO A 186 -2.14 -17.39 -16.45
C PRO A 186 -3.18 -17.60 -17.54
N LEU A 187 -2.93 -17.10 -18.76
CA LEU A 187 -3.87 -17.21 -19.89
C LEU A 187 -3.85 -18.61 -20.51
N THR A 188 -2.64 -19.16 -20.72
CA THR A 188 -2.47 -20.46 -21.37
C THR A 188 -2.36 -21.61 -20.37
N GLY A 189 -1.96 -21.31 -19.13
CA GLY A 189 -1.63 -22.31 -18.11
C GLY A 189 -0.27 -22.98 -18.32
N GLU A 190 0.49 -22.57 -19.33
CA GLU A 190 1.80 -23.17 -19.65
C GLU A 190 2.88 -22.71 -18.67
N GLY A 191 3.69 -23.67 -18.21
CA GLY A 191 4.88 -23.38 -17.39
C GLY A 191 5.97 -22.69 -18.22
N LYS A 192 6.48 -21.57 -17.74
CA LYS A 192 7.56 -20.79 -18.38
C LYS A 192 8.93 -21.25 -17.90
N ARG A 193 9.08 -21.41 -16.58
CA ARG A 193 10.34 -21.89 -15.97
C ARG A 193 10.13 -22.45 -14.58
N ASP A 194 10.96 -23.38 -14.19
CA ASP A 194 11.02 -23.88 -12.82
C ASP A 194 11.84 -22.94 -11.94
N LEU A 195 11.37 -22.74 -10.72
CA LEU A 195 12.00 -21.92 -9.71
C LEU A 195 12.43 -22.81 -8.54
N THR A 196 13.59 -22.53 -7.95
CA THR A 196 14.01 -23.16 -6.69
C THR A 196 13.49 -22.43 -5.47
N TYR A 197 13.11 -21.16 -5.66
CA TYR A 197 12.65 -20.23 -4.62
C TYR A 197 11.73 -19.17 -5.22
N THR A 198 10.75 -18.75 -4.45
CA THR A 198 9.92 -17.58 -4.75
C THR A 198 9.50 -16.88 -3.46
N CYS A 199 9.15 -15.60 -3.57
CA CYS A 199 8.53 -14.84 -2.49
C CYS A 199 7.30 -14.09 -2.98
N LEU A 200 6.32 -13.93 -2.09
CA LEU A 200 5.08 -13.20 -2.32
C LEU A 200 4.99 -12.06 -1.33
N PHE A 201 4.76 -10.88 -1.85
CA PHE A 201 4.48 -9.69 -1.04
C PHE A 201 2.99 -9.57 -0.78
N PRO A 202 2.58 -8.92 0.33
CA PRO A 202 1.17 -8.70 0.64
C PRO A 202 0.40 -8.02 -0.50
N ALA A 203 -0.87 -8.38 -0.65
CA ALA A 203 -1.75 -7.78 -1.66
C ALA A 203 -2.18 -6.34 -1.30
N SER A 204 -1.92 -5.89 -0.09
CA SER A 204 -2.17 -4.53 0.38
C SER A 204 -0.93 -3.97 1.08
N HIS A 205 -0.68 -2.67 0.91
CA HIS A 205 0.35 -1.97 1.68
C HIS A 205 -0.03 -1.76 3.16
N TYR A 206 -1.32 -1.87 3.51
CA TYR A 206 -1.84 -1.73 4.87
C TYR A 206 -2.06 -3.08 5.58
N VAL A 207 -1.31 -4.11 5.20
CA VAL A 207 -1.37 -5.39 5.89
C VAL A 207 -0.73 -5.27 7.27
N VAL A 208 -1.36 -5.90 8.26
CA VAL A 208 -0.89 -5.89 9.66
C VAL A 208 -1.07 -7.29 10.24
N GLY A 209 -0.04 -7.80 10.92
CA GLY A 209 -0.12 -9.08 11.59
C GLY A 209 -1.15 -9.09 12.73
N GLN A 210 -1.71 -10.26 13.05
CA GLN A 210 -2.82 -10.41 14.01
C GLN A 210 -2.54 -9.77 15.37
N GLU A 211 -1.35 -9.94 15.94
CA GLU A 211 -1.01 -9.36 17.24
C GLU A 211 -1.04 -7.82 17.23
N LYS A 212 -0.53 -7.21 16.16
CA LYS A 212 -0.58 -5.76 16.00
C LYS A 212 -2.00 -5.26 15.74
N MET A 213 -2.79 -6.01 14.98
CA MET A 213 -4.20 -5.71 14.74
C MET A 213 -4.99 -5.66 16.06
N GLU A 214 -4.81 -6.65 16.93
CA GLU A 214 -5.47 -6.67 18.24
C GLU A 214 -5.07 -5.47 19.13
N LYS A 215 -3.79 -5.07 19.11
CA LYS A 215 -3.32 -3.87 19.81
C LYS A 215 -3.93 -2.59 19.23
N ALA A 216 -4.01 -2.51 17.92
CA ALA A 216 -4.63 -1.37 17.22
C ALA A 216 -6.12 -1.25 17.55
N LEU A 217 -6.87 -2.34 17.50
CA LEU A 217 -8.30 -2.36 17.82
C LEU A 217 -8.57 -1.87 19.26
N LYS A 218 -7.75 -2.29 20.24
CA LYS A 218 -7.87 -1.79 21.62
C LYS A 218 -7.63 -0.27 21.72
N ARG A 219 -6.69 0.26 20.95
CA ARG A 219 -6.43 1.72 20.91
C ARG A 219 -7.59 2.46 20.25
N ILE A 220 -8.12 1.94 19.13
CA ILE A 220 -9.27 2.52 18.44
C ILE A 220 -10.50 2.52 19.35
N GLU A 221 -10.75 1.43 20.08
CA GLU A 221 -11.87 1.34 21.02
C GLU A 221 -11.74 2.35 22.18
N ALA A 222 -10.54 2.52 22.73
CA ALA A 222 -10.29 3.53 23.77
C ALA A 222 -10.52 4.96 23.25
N GLU A 223 -9.97 5.29 22.07
CA GLU A 223 -10.17 6.59 21.43
C GLU A 223 -11.65 6.85 21.09
N LEU A 224 -12.37 5.81 20.65
CA LEU A 224 -13.82 5.89 20.39
C LEU A 224 -14.58 6.26 21.66
N LYS A 225 -14.31 5.58 22.79
CA LYS A 225 -14.95 5.86 24.07
C LYS A 225 -14.75 7.32 24.50
N ASP A 226 -13.51 7.81 24.40
CA ASP A 226 -13.17 9.19 24.72
C ASP A 226 -13.88 10.18 23.78
N ARG A 227 -13.93 9.88 22.47
CA ARG A 227 -14.57 10.76 21.50
C ARG A 227 -16.09 10.81 21.66
N VAL A 228 -16.74 9.70 21.92
CA VAL A 228 -18.18 9.62 22.22
C VAL A 228 -18.52 10.42 23.50
N ALA A 229 -17.72 10.27 24.57
CA ALA A 229 -17.88 11.04 25.79
C ALA A 229 -17.71 12.55 25.54
N TYR A 230 -16.73 12.95 24.74
CA TYR A 230 -16.52 14.33 24.33
C TYR A 230 -17.77 14.90 23.60
N PHE A 231 -18.31 14.21 22.60
CA PHE A 231 -19.48 14.69 21.88
C PHE A 231 -20.72 14.78 22.79
N LYS A 232 -20.96 13.79 23.65
CA LYS A 232 -22.06 13.82 24.64
C LYS A 232 -21.91 15.01 25.61
N SER A 233 -20.70 15.34 26.05
CA SER A 233 -20.45 16.50 26.92
C SER A 233 -20.69 17.86 26.26
N LYS A 234 -20.80 17.87 24.92
CA LYS A 234 -21.09 19.06 24.11
C LYS A 234 -22.51 19.07 23.52
N ASP A 235 -23.37 18.16 23.99
CA ASP A 235 -24.72 17.94 23.47
C ASP A 235 -24.79 17.59 21.97
N LYS A 236 -23.68 17.07 21.42
CA LYS A 236 -23.55 16.62 20.02
C LYS A 236 -23.92 15.13 19.92
N LEU A 237 -25.21 14.81 20.10
CA LEU A 237 -25.67 13.42 20.18
C LEU A 237 -25.63 12.70 18.82
N ILE A 238 -25.87 13.41 17.72
CA ILE A 238 -25.82 12.88 16.36
C ILE A 238 -24.38 12.48 15.99
N GLU A 239 -23.43 13.36 16.30
CA GLU A 239 -22.02 13.10 16.07
C GLU A 239 -21.51 11.93 16.92
N ALA A 240 -21.98 11.83 18.18
CA ALA A 240 -21.65 10.71 19.06
C ALA A 240 -22.15 9.37 18.50
N GLN A 241 -23.40 9.32 18.07
CA GLN A 241 -23.99 8.11 17.48
C GLN A 241 -23.27 7.73 16.17
N ARG A 242 -23.05 8.69 15.29
CA ARG A 242 -22.40 8.49 13.99
C ARG A 242 -21.01 7.88 14.11
N ILE A 243 -20.16 8.45 14.97
CA ILE A 243 -18.81 7.96 15.16
C ILE A 243 -18.80 6.57 15.82
N GLU A 244 -19.74 6.32 16.75
CA GLU A 244 -19.86 5.04 17.44
C GLU A 244 -20.26 3.92 16.46
N GLU A 245 -21.30 4.12 15.66
CA GLU A 245 -21.78 3.15 14.67
C GLU A 245 -20.70 2.84 13.62
N ARG A 246 -20.10 3.89 13.04
CA ARG A 246 -19.08 3.72 12.00
C ARG A 246 -17.84 3.01 12.51
N THR A 247 -17.32 3.42 13.64
CA THR A 247 -16.07 2.85 14.15
C THR A 247 -16.26 1.41 14.62
N ASN A 248 -17.39 1.08 15.23
CA ASN A 248 -17.68 -0.31 15.60
C ASN A 248 -17.79 -1.22 14.38
N PHE A 249 -18.46 -0.77 13.31
CA PHE A 249 -18.53 -1.51 12.05
C PHE A 249 -17.13 -1.71 11.44
N ASP A 250 -16.33 -0.65 11.37
CA ASP A 250 -14.96 -0.73 10.83
C ASP A 250 -14.09 -1.70 11.66
N MET A 251 -14.21 -1.69 13.01
CA MET A 251 -13.49 -2.62 13.88
C MET A 251 -13.92 -4.08 13.70
N GLU A 252 -15.22 -4.34 13.49
CA GLU A 252 -15.73 -5.68 13.20
C GLU A 252 -15.15 -6.21 11.89
N MET A 253 -15.18 -5.41 10.83
CA MET A 253 -14.58 -5.76 9.55
C MET A 253 -13.09 -6.06 9.67
N MET A 254 -12.34 -5.23 10.40
CA MET A 254 -10.90 -5.47 10.64
C MET A 254 -10.62 -6.75 11.41
N ARG A 255 -11.49 -7.16 12.36
CA ARG A 255 -11.33 -8.43 13.08
C ARG A 255 -11.57 -9.63 12.18
N GLU A 256 -12.58 -9.58 11.32
CA GLU A 256 -12.98 -10.70 10.50
C GLU A 256 -12.15 -10.88 9.24
N THR A 257 -11.79 -9.77 8.59
CA THR A 257 -11.16 -9.79 7.27
C THR A 257 -9.76 -9.18 7.23
N GLY A 258 -9.28 -8.61 8.36
CA GLY A 258 -8.03 -7.84 8.40
C GLY A 258 -8.10 -6.48 7.69
N PHE A 259 -9.28 -6.08 7.17
CA PHE A 259 -9.45 -4.88 6.35
C PHE A 259 -10.80 -4.19 6.59
N CYS A 260 -10.87 -2.88 6.34
CA CYS A 260 -12.12 -2.14 6.25
C CYS A 260 -12.03 -1.02 5.21
N SER A 261 -13.18 -0.56 4.72
CA SER A 261 -13.21 0.58 3.79
C SER A 261 -12.73 1.86 4.49
N GLY A 262 -11.68 2.47 3.96
CA GLY A 262 -11.04 3.65 4.56
C GLY A 262 -10.07 3.30 5.69
N ILE A 263 -9.47 2.10 5.67
CA ILE A 263 -8.49 1.61 6.66
C ILE A 263 -7.33 2.59 6.86
N GLU A 264 -6.98 3.39 5.86
CA GLU A 264 -5.97 4.43 5.94
C GLU A 264 -6.25 5.46 7.06
N ASN A 265 -7.50 5.67 7.45
CA ASN A 265 -7.86 6.56 8.56
C ASN A 265 -7.45 6.01 9.93
N TYR A 266 -7.15 4.72 10.01
CA TYR A 266 -6.65 4.03 11.19
C TYR A 266 -5.15 3.74 11.13
N SER A 267 -4.44 4.33 10.16
CA SER A 267 -3.00 4.07 9.93
C SER A 267 -2.12 4.37 11.15
N GLY A 268 -2.47 5.37 11.96
CA GLY A 268 -1.78 5.67 13.21
C GLY A 268 -1.84 4.51 14.22
N PRO A 269 -3.03 4.10 14.67
CA PRO A 269 -3.21 2.94 15.54
C PRO A 269 -2.63 1.64 14.97
N LEU A 270 -2.83 1.35 13.67
CA LEU A 270 -2.33 0.14 13.01
C LEU A 270 -0.80 0.05 12.96
N ALA A 271 -0.13 1.16 12.73
CA ALA A 271 1.33 1.24 12.77
C ALA A 271 1.90 1.40 14.19
N GLY A 272 1.05 1.51 15.21
CA GLY A 272 1.48 1.75 16.60
C GLY A 272 2.03 3.15 16.85
N ARG A 273 1.82 4.11 15.93
CA ARG A 273 2.33 5.49 16.05
C ARG A 273 1.62 6.28 17.14
N SER A 274 2.34 7.22 17.74
CA SER A 274 1.77 8.23 18.63
C SER A 274 1.03 9.31 17.84
N ALA A 275 0.14 10.04 18.51
CA ALA A 275 -0.56 11.17 17.88
C ALA A 275 0.43 12.21 17.36
N GLY A 276 0.25 12.64 16.11
CA GLY A 276 1.11 13.61 15.44
C GLY A 276 2.37 13.04 14.78
N GLU A 277 2.69 11.76 14.98
CA GLU A 277 3.80 11.11 14.27
C GLU A 277 3.54 11.03 12.79
N THR A 278 4.61 11.13 12.00
CA THR A 278 4.57 11.08 10.54
C THR A 278 4.22 9.67 10.06
N PRO A 279 3.31 9.50 9.10
CA PRO A 279 3.05 8.19 8.50
C PRO A 279 4.26 7.70 7.71
N SER A 280 4.40 6.38 7.61
CA SER A 280 5.36 5.78 6.70
C SER A 280 4.92 6.00 5.25
N THR A 281 5.84 6.42 4.42
CA THR A 281 5.64 6.74 3.01
C THR A 281 6.58 5.93 2.12
N LEU A 282 6.56 6.15 0.82
CA LEU A 282 7.51 5.52 -0.08
C LEU A 282 8.98 5.80 0.31
N LEU A 283 9.26 6.96 0.89
CA LEU A 283 10.62 7.33 1.31
C LEU A 283 11.17 6.36 2.36
N ASP A 284 10.32 5.86 3.26
CA ASP A 284 10.71 4.93 4.31
C ASP A 284 11.09 3.53 3.76
N PHE A 285 10.62 3.17 2.56
CA PHE A 285 11.02 1.95 1.87
C PHE A 285 12.44 2.01 1.29
N PHE A 286 12.99 3.21 1.09
CA PHE A 286 14.38 3.37 0.62
C PHE A 286 15.42 3.16 1.72
N GLY A 287 15.03 3.28 2.99
CA GLY A 287 15.97 3.33 4.11
C GLY A 287 16.74 4.66 4.18
N ASP A 288 17.87 4.67 4.90
CA ASP A 288 18.58 5.92 5.25
C ASP A 288 19.55 6.41 4.17
N ASP A 289 19.98 5.55 3.23
CA ASP A 289 21.01 5.89 2.25
C ASP A 289 20.51 5.72 0.81
N PHE A 290 19.86 6.77 0.29
CA PHE A 290 19.37 6.82 -1.09
C PHE A 290 19.60 8.21 -1.71
N LEU A 291 19.52 8.27 -3.04
CA LEU A 291 19.59 9.52 -3.79
C LEU A 291 18.18 10.06 -4.08
N LEU A 292 17.91 11.28 -3.64
CA LEU A 292 16.68 12.00 -3.98
C LEU A 292 16.99 13.06 -5.07
N ILE A 293 16.32 12.96 -6.20
CA ILE A 293 16.35 13.95 -7.28
C ILE A 293 14.95 14.56 -7.39
N ILE A 294 14.84 15.87 -7.24
CA ILE A 294 13.58 16.61 -7.43
C ILE A 294 13.63 17.34 -8.75
N ASP A 295 12.89 16.83 -9.73
CA ASP A 295 12.80 17.49 -11.04
C ASP A 295 11.84 18.67 -10.99
N GLU A 296 12.18 19.75 -11.73
CA GLU A 296 11.44 21.02 -11.71
C GLU A 296 11.12 21.49 -10.28
N SER A 297 12.14 21.51 -9.41
CA SER A 297 11.99 21.76 -7.97
C SER A 297 11.25 23.06 -7.62
N HIS A 298 11.34 24.08 -8.51
CA HIS A 298 10.58 25.33 -8.37
C HIS A 298 9.06 25.12 -8.41
N MET A 299 8.58 24.03 -9.03
CA MET A 299 7.16 23.63 -9.07
C MET A 299 6.86 22.57 -8.00
N THR A 300 7.72 21.57 -7.88
CA THR A 300 7.50 20.39 -7.05
C THR A 300 7.52 20.73 -5.56
N VAL A 301 8.48 21.53 -5.10
CA VAL A 301 8.62 21.86 -3.66
C VAL A 301 7.43 22.67 -3.12
N PRO A 302 6.96 23.74 -3.80
CA PRO A 302 5.74 24.45 -3.37
C PRO A 302 4.50 23.55 -3.38
N GLN A 303 4.38 22.63 -4.33
CA GLN A 303 3.26 21.68 -4.39
C GLN A 303 3.24 20.74 -3.17
N VAL A 304 4.39 20.18 -2.81
CA VAL A 304 4.52 19.34 -1.60
C VAL A 304 4.08 20.12 -0.35
N GLY A 305 4.56 21.35 -0.19
CA GLY A 305 4.20 22.20 0.95
C GLY A 305 2.70 22.50 1.06
N ALA A 306 2.00 22.64 -0.07
CA ALA A 306 0.56 22.96 -0.11
C ALA A 306 -0.34 21.76 0.23
N MET A 307 0.10 20.52 -0.02
CA MET A 307 -0.71 19.31 0.17
C MET A 307 -1.17 19.10 1.61
N TYR A 308 -0.30 19.34 2.58
CA TYR A 308 -0.58 19.14 3.99
C TYR A 308 -1.76 19.99 4.51
N SER A 309 -1.76 21.28 4.21
CA SER A 309 -2.77 22.21 4.72
C SER A 309 -4.17 21.90 4.22
N GLY A 310 -4.30 21.54 2.95
CA GLY A 310 -5.59 21.16 2.33
C GLY A 310 -6.16 19.87 2.91
N ASP A 311 -5.32 18.83 3.05
CA ASP A 311 -5.74 17.55 3.64
C ASP A 311 -6.18 17.71 5.09
N ARG A 312 -5.41 18.45 5.89
CA ARG A 312 -5.71 18.72 7.30
C ARG A 312 -7.06 19.43 7.47
N SER A 313 -7.29 20.50 6.71
CA SER A 313 -8.55 21.27 6.81
C SER A 313 -9.78 20.40 6.51
N ARG A 314 -9.71 19.58 5.47
CA ARG A 314 -10.76 18.64 5.09
C ARG A 314 -11.02 17.60 6.20
N LYS A 315 -10.01 16.99 6.74
CA LYS A 315 -10.11 15.96 7.80
C LYS A 315 -10.58 16.53 9.13
N MET A 316 -10.21 17.75 9.47
CA MET A 316 -10.72 18.42 10.67
C MET A 316 -12.25 18.47 10.68
N ASN A 317 -12.89 18.82 9.56
CA ASN A 317 -14.34 18.80 9.45
C ASN A 317 -14.91 17.38 9.70
N LEU A 318 -14.30 16.34 9.13
CA LEU A 318 -14.76 14.96 9.36
C LEU A 318 -14.67 14.55 10.84
N VAL A 319 -13.62 14.97 11.52
CA VAL A 319 -13.41 14.71 12.95
C VAL A 319 -14.39 15.52 13.82
N ASP A 320 -14.58 16.80 13.54
CA ASP A 320 -15.41 17.70 14.35
C ASP A 320 -16.91 17.39 14.25
N TYR A 321 -17.32 16.73 13.17
CA TYR A 321 -18.71 16.32 12.93
C TYR A 321 -18.95 14.80 13.06
N GLY A 322 -18.04 14.06 13.66
CA GLY A 322 -18.23 12.65 14.04
C GLY A 322 -18.20 11.65 12.89
N PHE A 323 -17.57 11.96 11.76
CA PHE A 323 -17.37 11.03 10.65
C PHE A 323 -16.09 10.20 10.80
N ARG A 324 -15.07 10.76 11.46
CA ARG A 324 -13.80 10.08 11.70
C ARG A 324 -13.27 10.37 13.12
N LEU A 325 -12.47 9.45 13.65
CA LEU A 325 -11.74 9.63 14.89
C LEU A 325 -10.60 10.67 14.73
N PRO A 326 -10.16 11.33 15.80
CA PRO A 326 -9.02 12.25 15.77
C PRO A 326 -7.75 11.67 15.16
N SER A 327 -7.48 10.38 15.36
CA SER A 327 -6.31 9.68 14.77
C SER A 327 -6.31 9.66 13.24
N ALA A 328 -7.45 9.90 12.57
CA ALA A 328 -7.49 10.06 11.12
C ALA A 328 -6.65 11.24 10.62
N LEU A 329 -6.37 12.24 11.47
CA LEU A 329 -5.49 13.37 11.17
C LEU A 329 -4.02 12.95 11.00
N ASP A 330 -3.63 11.81 11.57
CA ASP A 330 -2.27 11.28 11.49
C ASP A 330 -1.99 10.53 10.18
N ASN A 331 -3.04 10.22 9.40
CA ASN A 331 -2.90 9.81 8.01
C ASN A 331 -2.80 11.06 7.11
N ARG A 332 -1.64 11.62 7.01
CA ARG A 332 -1.38 12.91 6.35
C ARG A 332 -0.19 12.82 5.40
N PRO A 333 -0.12 13.68 4.37
CA PRO A 333 1.10 13.79 3.60
C PRO A 333 2.26 14.32 4.47
N LEU A 334 3.48 14.03 4.04
CA LEU A 334 4.66 14.65 4.65
C LEU A 334 4.56 16.16 4.56
N ASN A 335 5.09 16.82 5.56
CA ASN A 335 5.26 18.28 5.58
C ASN A 335 6.71 18.61 5.21
N PHE A 336 6.89 19.64 4.40
CA PHE A 336 8.21 20.07 3.95
C PHE A 336 8.84 21.00 4.98
#